data_fa76f7dd279d0ae226a5a900116814a0
#
_entry.id   fa76f7dd279d0ae226a5a900116814a0
#
_cell.length_a   1.000
_cell.length_b   1.000
_cell.length_c   1.000
_cell.angle_alpha   90.00
_cell.angle_beta   90.00
_cell.angle_gamma   90.00
#
_symmetry.space_group_name_H-M   'P 1'
#
loop_
_entity.id
_entity.type
_entity.pdbx_description
1 polymer ?
#
loop_
_entity_poly.entity_id
_entity_poly.type
_entity_poly.pdbx_seq_one_letter_code
_entity_poly.pdbx_strand_id
1 'polypeptide(L)'
;AGTHGVDDNGSGVSVALENALRMVNTPTYYTIQYVFFGSEEPGMYGSRAYVESLSEKERENIILMINIDTVLAGDYLYLYGGKVNDNGTVDNTEAVFKAYAIVKEIGLNIQLPPDGNNDYPYPTGQKRSDHAPFNDIGIPYIYFEANNWENGSPVETEKNGLIMHTDMDDLDFIENEYSGRVQNTLSSYSTLLYSLLQENNWEQ
;
A
#
# COMPACT_ATOMS: atom_id res chain seq x y z
N ALA A 1 18.71 -8.11 -12.33
CA ALA A 1 18.90 -7.80 -10.92
C ALA A 1 20.09 -6.85 -10.77
N GLY A 2 19.86 -5.63 -10.46
CA GLY A 2 20.82 -4.55 -10.25
C GLY A 2 20.22 -3.45 -9.39
N THR A 3 18.99 -3.64 -8.94
CA THR A 3 18.29 -2.72 -8.04
C THR A 3 18.68 -2.97 -6.58
N HIS A 4 18.78 -1.91 -5.78
CA HIS A 4 18.98 -2.00 -4.35
C HIS A 4 17.68 -2.23 -3.58
N GLY A 5 16.51 -2.09 -4.23
CA GLY A 5 15.21 -2.34 -3.63
C GLY A 5 14.84 -1.32 -2.55
N VAL A 6 15.24 -0.06 -2.74
CA VAL A 6 15.02 1.01 -1.75
C VAL A 6 13.56 1.46 -1.77
N ASP A 7 13.01 1.68 -2.96
CA ASP A 7 11.60 1.95 -3.12
C ASP A 7 10.81 0.64 -3.08
N ASP A 8 11.17 -0.31 -3.91
CA ASP A 8 10.54 -1.60 -4.07
C ASP A 8 11.36 -2.74 -3.41
N ASN A 9 11.08 -3.12 -2.14
CA ASN A 9 10.10 -2.55 -1.23
C ASN A 9 10.71 -2.22 0.15
N GLY A 10 11.93 -1.67 0.17
CA GLY A 10 12.57 -1.16 1.40
C GLY A 10 11.75 -0.03 2.03
N SER A 11 11.06 0.76 1.20
CA SER A 11 10.21 1.86 1.62
C SER A 11 9.01 1.39 2.44
N GLY A 12 8.25 0.42 1.95
CA GLY A 12 7.11 -0.16 2.66
C GLY A 12 7.52 -0.88 3.94
N VAL A 13 8.63 -1.62 3.91
CA VAL A 13 9.22 -2.24 5.11
C VAL A 13 9.54 -1.18 6.17
N SER A 14 10.11 -0.05 5.78
CA SER A 14 10.46 1.05 6.70
C SER A 14 9.23 1.67 7.35
N VAL A 15 8.17 1.94 6.59
CA VAL A 15 6.89 2.46 7.10
C VAL A 15 6.24 1.48 8.07
N ALA A 16 6.19 0.19 7.71
CA ALA A 16 5.62 -0.84 8.58
C ALA A 16 6.41 -1.00 9.87
N LEU A 17 7.73 -1.06 9.81
CA LEU A 17 8.60 -1.24 10.97
C LEU A 17 8.54 -0.04 11.92
N GLU A 18 8.59 1.19 11.39
CA GLU A 18 8.42 2.42 12.19
C GLU A 18 7.10 2.38 12.98
N ASN A 19 6.00 2.03 12.31
CA ASN A 19 4.71 1.92 12.97
C ASN A 19 4.65 0.76 13.98
N ALA A 20 5.26 -0.38 13.68
CA ALA A 20 5.35 -1.48 14.63
C ALA A 20 6.04 -1.04 15.94
N LEU A 21 7.13 -0.28 15.83
CA LEU A 21 7.83 0.26 16.99
C LEU A 21 6.98 1.28 17.77
N ARG A 22 6.30 2.18 17.08
CA ARG A 22 5.41 3.19 17.70
C ARG A 22 4.22 2.56 18.41
N MET A 23 3.70 1.45 17.89
CA MET A 23 2.50 0.79 18.41
C MET A 23 2.78 -0.14 19.60
N VAL A 24 4.03 -0.47 19.95
CA VAL A 24 4.40 -1.42 21.02
C VAL A 24 3.66 -1.16 22.36
N ASN A 25 3.45 0.10 22.72
CA ASN A 25 2.78 0.48 23.97
C ASN A 25 1.50 1.26 23.74
N THR A 26 0.97 1.25 22.52
CA THR A 26 -0.25 1.98 22.15
C THR A 26 -1.43 1.01 22.18
N PRO A 27 -2.46 1.25 23.02
CA PRO A 27 -3.68 0.45 22.99
C PRO A 27 -4.36 0.55 21.64
N THR A 28 -4.80 -0.57 21.09
CA THR A 28 -5.56 -0.65 19.85
C THR A 28 -6.88 -1.41 20.05
N TYR A 29 -7.87 -1.12 19.22
CA TYR A 29 -9.13 -1.86 19.22
C TYR A 29 -8.97 -3.26 18.66
N TYR A 30 -8.16 -3.39 17.62
CA TYR A 30 -7.94 -4.64 16.89
C TYR A 30 -6.54 -5.15 17.17
N THR A 31 -6.36 -6.46 17.04
CA THR A 31 -5.02 -7.05 16.97
C THR A 31 -4.37 -6.66 15.66
N ILE A 32 -3.16 -6.11 15.74
CA ILE A 32 -2.37 -5.75 14.57
C ILE A 32 -1.30 -6.82 14.36
N GLN A 33 -1.22 -7.32 13.15
CA GLN A 33 -0.19 -8.25 12.72
C GLN A 33 0.64 -7.62 11.61
N TYR A 34 1.93 -7.43 11.85
CA TYR A 34 2.89 -7.00 10.84
C TYR A 34 3.50 -8.22 10.19
N VAL A 35 3.37 -8.32 8.87
CA VAL A 35 3.88 -9.44 8.08
C VAL A 35 4.74 -8.91 6.96
N PHE A 36 5.96 -9.41 6.85
CA PHE A 36 6.90 -9.08 5.79
C PHE A 36 6.99 -10.28 4.87
N PHE A 37 6.35 -10.18 3.70
CA PHE A 37 6.33 -11.26 2.73
C PHE A 37 7.61 -11.29 1.92
N GLY A 38 8.02 -12.48 1.52
CA GLY A 38 9.10 -12.68 0.57
C GLY A 38 8.57 -13.20 -0.75
N SER A 39 9.38 -13.07 -1.81
CA SER A 39 9.04 -13.60 -3.13
C SER A 39 7.74 -13.02 -3.72
N GLU A 40 7.58 -11.71 -3.60
CA GLU A 40 6.48 -10.98 -4.25
C GLU A 40 6.65 -11.00 -5.76
N GLU A 41 7.80 -10.59 -6.27
CA GLU A 41 8.18 -10.42 -7.66
C GLU A 41 7.89 -11.62 -8.59
N PRO A 42 8.20 -12.85 -8.18
CA PRO A 42 7.86 -14.02 -9.02
C PRO A 42 6.39 -14.44 -8.96
N GLY A 43 5.53 -13.70 -8.25
CA GLY A 43 4.09 -13.94 -8.21
C GLY A 43 3.50 -14.06 -6.81
N MET A 44 3.95 -13.24 -5.88
CA MET A 44 3.37 -13.11 -4.52
C MET A 44 3.37 -14.45 -3.75
N TYR A 45 4.43 -15.24 -3.88
CA TYR A 45 4.47 -16.60 -3.29
C TYR A 45 4.37 -16.56 -1.76
N GLY A 46 4.96 -15.56 -1.10
CA GLY A 46 4.91 -15.43 0.35
C GLY A 46 3.50 -15.15 0.85
N SER A 47 2.82 -14.18 0.31
CA SER A 47 1.44 -13.82 0.69
C SER A 47 0.44 -14.91 0.31
N ARG A 48 0.60 -15.57 -0.84
CA ARG A 48 -0.22 -16.74 -1.22
C ARG A 48 -0.07 -17.89 -0.22
N ALA A 49 1.16 -18.28 0.10
CA ALA A 49 1.42 -19.33 1.08
C ALA A 49 0.86 -18.97 2.46
N TYR A 50 0.97 -17.72 2.88
CA TYR A 50 0.38 -17.24 4.11
C TYR A 50 -1.14 -17.39 4.11
N VAL A 51 -1.83 -16.89 3.08
CA VAL A 51 -3.29 -16.98 2.95
C VAL A 51 -3.77 -18.43 2.88
N GLU A 52 -3.05 -19.29 2.16
CA GLU A 52 -3.33 -20.73 2.07
C GLU A 52 -3.19 -21.44 3.43
N SER A 53 -2.26 -20.99 4.27
CA SER A 53 -2.02 -21.58 5.60
C SER A 53 -3.07 -21.21 6.64
N LEU A 54 -3.87 -20.15 6.40
CA LEU A 54 -4.90 -19.70 7.33
C LEU A 54 -6.05 -20.69 7.44
N SER A 55 -6.42 -21.05 8.66
CA SER A 55 -7.69 -21.75 8.93
C SER A 55 -8.90 -20.85 8.60
N GLU A 56 -10.07 -21.45 8.40
CA GLU A 56 -11.32 -20.71 8.17
C GLU A 56 -11.56 -19.65 9.25
N LYS A 57 -11.38 -20.02 10.51
CA LYS A 57 -11.53 -19.09 11.64
C LYS A 57 -10.54 -17.91 11.61
N GLU A 58 -9.30 -18.16 11.20
CA GLU A 58 -8.32 -17.07 11.06
C GLU A 58 -8.70 -16.14 9.93
N ARG A 59 -9.18 -16.65 8.79
CA ARG A 59 -9.68 -15.83 7.67
C ARG A 59 -10.86 -14.96 8.08
N GLU A 60 -11.83 -15.52 8.82
CA GLU A 60 -12.99 -14.79 9.34
C GLU A 60 -12.60 -13.68 10.34
N ASN A 61 -11.47 -13.81 11.03
CA ASN A 61 -10.98 -12.82 11.98
C ASN A 61 -10.17 -11.68 11.32
N ILE A 62 -9.78 -11.80 10.06
CA ILE A 62 -9.08 -10.74 9.35
C ILE A 62 -10.11 -9.78 8.76
N ILE A 63 -10.23 -8.61 9.34
CA ILE A 63 -11.20 -7.59 8.90
C ILE A 63 -10.67 -6.69 7.79
N LEU A 64 -9.35 -6.50 7.72
CA LEU A 64 -8.71 -5.60 6.77
C LEU A 64 -7.24 -6.02 6.57
N MET A 65 -6.78 -5.99 5.32
CA MET A 65 -5.37 -6.06 4.95
C MET A 65 -4.89 -4.67 4.53
N ILE A 66 -3.76 -4.21 5.06
CA ILE A 66 -3.11 -2.96 4.63
C ILE A 66 -1.80 -3.33 3.93
N ASN A 67 -1.74 -3.14 2.63
CA ASN A 67 -0.54 -3.35 1.83
C ASN A 67 0.26 -2.06 1.72
N ILE A 68 1.58 -2.16 1.81
CA ILE A 68 2.49 -1.01 1.74
C ILE A 68 3.63 -1.41 0.82
N ASP A 69 3.61 -0.87 -0.39
CA ASP A 69 4.52 -1.29 -1.44
C ASP A 69 4.83 -0.12 -2.38
N THR A 70 6.13 0.06 -2.71
CA THR A 70 6.60 1.16 -3.58
C THR A 70 6.10 2.54 -3.12
N VAL A 71 6.43 2.92 -1.89
CA VAL A 71 5.83 4.12 -1.26
C VAL A 71 6.80 5.31 -1.17
N LEU A 72 7.82 5.38 -2.05
CA LEU A 72 8.87 6.39 -1.93
C LEU A 72 9.08 7.23 -3.19
N ALA A 73 9.34 6.60 -4.35
CA ALA A 73 9.89 7.30 -5.51
C ALA A 73 8.85 8.09 -6.32
N GLY A 74 7.59 7.69 -6.30
CA GLY A 74 6.53 8.27 -7.12
C GLY A 74 6.29 9.76 -6.89
N ASP A 75 5.84 10.46 -7.94
CA ASP A 75 5.54 11.89 -7.88
C ASP A 75 4.29 12.21 -7.04
N TYR A 76 3.36 11.28 -6.95
CA TYR A 76 2.11 11.40 -6.20
C TYR A 76 1.94 10.24 -5.24
N LEU A 77 1.29 10.52 -4.11
CA LEU A 77 0.98 9.53 -3.09
C LEU A 77 -0.45 9.06 -3.27
N TYR A 78 -0.64 7.76 -3.45
CA TYR A 78 -1.95 7.16 -3.67
C TYR A 78 -2.40 6.27 -2.53
N LEU A 79 -3.72 6.21 -2.39
CA LEU A 79 -4.45 5.32 -1.52
C LEU A 79 -5.45 4.55 -2.37
N TYR A 80 -5.32 3.24 -2.40
CA TYR A 80 -6.26 2.34 -3.07
C TYR A 80 -6.96 1.48 -2.04
N GLY A 81 -8.05 0.83 -2.44
CA GLY A 81 -8.65 -0.20 -1.61
C GLY A 81 -10.06 -0.57 -2.01
N GLY A 82 -10.57 -1.57 -1.33
CA GLY A 82 -11.85 -2.20 -1.58
C GLY A 82 -11.68 -3.69 -1.84
N LYS A 83 -12.50 -4.23 -2.72
CA LYS A 83 -12.44 -5.60 -3.21
C LYS A 83 -12.78 -5.62 -4.69
N VAL A 84 -12.01 -6.34 -5.46
CA VAL A 84 -12.29 -6.62 -6.87
C VAL A 84 -12.73 -8.06 -7.02
N ASN A 85 -13.95 -8.26 -7.51
CA ASN A 85 -14.48 -9.60 -7.80
C ASN A 85 -13.90 -10.17 -9.11
N ASP A 86 -14.03 -11.48 -9.32
CA ASP A 86 -13.50 -12.16 -10.51
C ASP A 86 -14.05 -11.63 -11.83
N ASN A 87 -15.25 -11.04 -11.81
CA ASN A 87 -15.85 -10.39 -12.98
C ASN A 87 -15.41 -8.92 -13.19
N GLY A 88 -14.45 -8.43 -12.37
CA GLY A 88 -13.94 -7.07 -12.42
C GLY A 88 -14.82 -6.02 -11.74
N THR A 89 -15.93 -6.42 -11.11
CA THR A 89 -16.74 -5.47 -10.32
C THR A 89 -16.05 -5.12 -9.01
N VAL A 90 -16.15 -3.86 -8.64
CA VAL A 90 -15.62 -3.32 -7.39
C VAL A 90 -16.70 -3.28 -6.34
N ASP A 91 -16.39 -3.78 -5.16
CA ASP A 91 -17.26 -3.68 -3.99
C ASP A 91 -16.44 -3.40 -2.72
N ASN A 92 -17.12 -3.36 -1.58
CA ASN A 92 -16.51 -3.23 -0.25
C ASN A 92 -15.52 -2.05 -0.13
N THR A 93 -15.88 -0.92 -0.74
CA THR A 93 -15.02 0.28 -0.84
C THR A 93 -15.04 1.15 0.41
N GLU A 94 -15.81 0.80 1.43
CA GLU A 94 -16.00 1.64 2.62
C GLU A 94 -14.70 1.86 3.39
N ALA A 95 -13.84 0.85 3.48
CA ALA A 95 -12.55 0.97 4.14
C ALA A 95 -11.64 2.02 3.48
N VAL A 96 -11.56 2.03 2.15
CA VAL A 96 -10.71 3.01 1.44
C VAL A 96 -11.28 4.42 1.54
N PHE A 97 -12.60 4.61 1.44
CA PHE A 97 -13.20 5.94 1.60
C PHE A 97 -13.11 6.45 3.03
N LYS A 98 -13.22 5.57 4.03
CA LYS A 98 -12.95 5.91 5.42
C LYS A 98 -11.49 6.33 5.62
N ALA A 99 -10.55 5.57 5.11
CA ALA A 99 -9.12 5.93 5.15
C ALA A 99 -8.86 7.27 4.45
N TYR A 100 -9.53 7.52 3.32
CA TYR A 100 -9.42 8.80 2.61
C TYR A 100 -10.02 9.97 3.40
N ALA A 101 -11.10 9.74 4.15
CA ALA A 101 -11.64 10.76 5.06
C ALA A 101 -10.60 11.14 6.14
N ILE A 102 -9.90 10.15 6.70
CA ILE A 102 -8.81 10.38 7.66
C ILE A 102 -7.67 11.18 6.99
N VAL A 103 -7.26 10.81 5.76
CA VAL A 103 -6.28 11.59 4.98
C VAL A 103 -6.65 13.07 4.92
N LYS A 104 -7.93 13.38 4.64
CA LYS A 104 -8.43 14.76 4.57
C LYS A 104 -8.46 15.45 5.92
N GLU A 105 -8.88 14.75 6.97
CA GLU A 105 -8.95 15.28 8.33
C GLU A 105 -7.57 15.68 8.86
N ILE A 106 -6.57 14.82 8.66
CA ILE A 106 -5.20 15.09 9.14
C ILE A 106 -4.36 15.91 8.14
N GLY A 107 -4.92 16.27 6.99
CA GLY A 107 -4.32 17.19 6.02
C GLY A 107 -3.14 16.62 5.23
N LEU A 108 -3.09 15.31 4.99
CA LEU A 108 -2.05 14.70 4.16
C LEU A 108 -2.33 14.90 2.66
N ASN A 109 -1.26 15.04 1.88
CA ASN A 109 -1.33 15.11 0.42
C ASN A 109 -1.28 13.71 -0.20
N ILE A 110 -2.26 12.87 0.17
CA ILE A 110 -2.48 11.55 -0.40
C ILE A 110 -3.81 11.59 -1.14
N GLN A 111 -3.89 10.97 -2.31
CA GLN A 111 -5.07 11.02 -3.16
C GLN A 111 -5.57 9.62 -3.54
N LEU A 112 -6.80 9.53 -4.01
CA LEU A 112 -7.31 8.33 -4.66
C LEU A 112 -6.79 8.29 -6.12
N PRO A 113 -6.70 7.09 -6.75
CA PRO A 113 -6.31 7.00 -8.15
C PRO A 113 -7.30 7.76 -9.04
N PRO A 114 -6.88 8.20 -10.24
CA PRO A 114 -7.79 8.82 -11.20
C PRO A 114 -8.93 7.88 -11.57
N ASP A 115 -10.17 8.40 -11.58
CA ASP A 115 -11.34 7.66 -12.06
C ASP A 115 -11.36 7.61 -13.60
N GLY A 116 -11.86 6.49 -14.14
CA GLY A 116 -12.00 6.30 -15.59
C GLY A 116 -10.78 5.68 -16.27
N ASN A 117 -9.75 5.28 -15.56
CA ASN A 117 -8.66 4.48 -16.11
C ASN A 117 -9.04 2.98 -16.06
N ASN A 118 -9.22 2.37 -17.25
CA ASN A 118 -9.61 0.95 -17.34
C ASN A 118 -8.50 -0.02 -16.89
N ASP A 119 -7.24 0.40 -16.98
CA ASP A 119 -6.10 -0.40 -16.55
C ASP A 119 -5.88 -0.32 -15.03
N TYR A 120 -6.55 0.65 -14.40
CA TYR A 120 -6.43 0.91 -12.96
C TYR A 120 -7.80 1.18 -12.34
N PRO A 121 -8.56 0.12 -12.00
CA PRO A 121 -9.94 0.25 -11.50
C PRO A 121 -10.03 1.15 -10.27
N TYR A 122 -10.90 2.15 -10.32
CA TYR A 122 -11.16 3.05 -9.22
C TYR A 122 -12.13 2.43 -8.20
N PRO A 123 -11.92 2.56 -6.90
CA PRO A 123 -10.73 3.08 -6.20
C PRO A 123 -9.72 1.98 -5.85
N THR A 124 -9.83 0.79 -6.39
CA THR A 124 -9.13 -0.42 -5.94
C THR A 124 -7.70 -0.53 -6.47
N GLY A 125 -7.40 0.07 -7.61
CA GLY A 125 -6.15 -0.21 -8.29
C GLY A 125 -6.08 -1.64 -8.86
N GLN A 126 -4.91 -2.08 -9.23
CA GLN A 126 -4.67 -3.42 -9.79
C GLN A 126 -4.32 -4.43 -8.68
N LYS A 127 -4.63 -5.71 -8.91
CA LYS A 127 -4.24 -6.83 -8.04
C LYS A 127 -2.81 -7.31 -8.39
N ARG A 128 -1.81 -6.47 -8.16
CA ARG A 128 -0.41 -6.75 -8.55
C ARG A 128 0.61 -6.78 -7.42
N SER A 129 0.15 -6.74 -6.16
CA SER A 129 1.00 -6.83 -5.00
C SER A 129 0.36 -7.75 -3.94
N ASP A 130 0.97 -7.91 -2.80
CA ASP A 130 0.63 -8.88 -1.75
C ASP A 130 -0.80 -8.75 -1.19
N HIS A 131 -1.55 -7.70 -1.51
CA HIS A 131 -2.99 -7.61 -1.21
C HIS A 131 -3.86 -8.52 -2.10
N ALA A 132 -3.37 -8.93 -3.27
CA ALA A 132 -4.18 -9.72 -4.21
C ALA A 132 -4.64 -11.08 -3.64
N PRO A 133 -3.80 -11.91 -2.98
CA PRO A 133 -4.27 -13.15 -2.38
C PRO A 133 -5.33 -12.96 -1.29
N PHE A 134 -5.30 -11.85 -0.54
CA PHE A 134 -6.32 -11.51 0.45
C PHE A 134 -7.63 -11.12 -0.23
N ASN A 135 -7.55 -10.31 -1.29
CA ASN A 135 -8.71 -9.99 -2.11
C ASN A 135 -9.39 -11.25 -2.67
N ASP A 136 -8.60 -12.22 -3.14
CA ASP A 136 -9.10 -13.45 -3.76
C ASP A 136 -9.90 -14.31 -2.78
N ILE A 137 -9.64 -14.22 -1.47
CA ILE A 137 -10.43 -14.88 -0.43
C ILE A 137 -11.49 -13.98 0.22
N GLY A 138 -11.72 -12.79 -0.32
CA GLY A 138 -12.79 -11.89 0.09
C GLY A 138 -12.46 -10.91 1.21
N ILE A 139 -11.20 -10.83 1.64
CA ILE A 139 -10.75 -9.85 2.63
C ILE A 139 -10.56 -8.49 1.92
N PRO A 140 -11.20 -7.41 2.40
CA PRO A 140 -11.00 -6.07 1.85
C PRO A 140 -9.58 -5.58 2.17
N TYR A 141 -9.07 -4.69 1.31
CA TYR A 141 -7.74 -4.14 1.50
C TYR A 141 -7.71 -2.61 1.38
N ILE A 142 -6.66 -2.06 1.97
CA ILE A 142 -6.14 -0.72 1.70
C ILE A 142 -4.72 -0.92 1.16
N TYR A 143 -4.34 -0.15 0.14
CA TYR A 143 -3.03 -0.25 -0.48
C TYR A 143 -2.42 1.13 -0.64
N PHE A 144 -1.16 1.28 -0.23
CA PHE A 144 -0.36 2.50 -0.36
C PHE A 144 0.67 2.30 -1.46
N GLU A 145 0.73 3.24 -2.37
CA GLU A 145 1.70 3.28 -3.46
C GLU A 145 2.03 4.73 -3.82
N ALA A 146 3.29 5.03 -4.09
CA ALA A 146 3.70 6.28 -4.71
C ALA A 146 3.93 6.04 -6.21
N ASN A 147 3.24 6.81 -7.07
CA ASN A 147 3.28 6.60 -8.51
C ASN A 147 2.94 7.91 -9.24
N ASN A 148 2.81 7.87 -10.57
CA ASN A 148 2.31 8.98 -11.37
C ASN A 148 1.29 8.49 -12.41
N TRP A 149 0.01 8.59 -12.09
CA TRP A 149 -1.10 8.22 -12.98
C TRP A 149 -1.65 9.39 -13.79
N GLU A 150 -1.15 10.61 -13.57
CA GLU A 150 -1.66 11.82 -14.22
C GLU A 150 -1.52 11.76 -15.74
N ASN A 151 -0.53 11.04 -16.24
CA ASN A 151 -0.29 10.86 -17.67
C ASN A 151 -0.94 9.59 -18.27
N GLY A 152 -1.77 8.87 -17.49
CA GLY A 152 -2.46 7.66 -17.94
C GLY A 152 -1.56 6.46 -18.24
N SER A 153 -0.30 6.51 -17.84
CA SER A 153 0.68 5.45 -18.02
C SER A 153 1.32 5.11 -16.66
N PRO A 154 1.61 3.84 -16.38
CA PRO A 154 2.29 3.45 -15.15
C PRO A 154 3.75 3.89 -15.21
N VAL A 155 4.01 5.10 -14.74
CA VAL A 155 5.34 5.64 -14.49
C VAL A 155 5.36 6.20 -13.08
N GLU A 156 6.44 6.03 -12.36
CA GLU A 156 6.54 6.57 -11.01
C GLU A 156 6.80 8.07 -11.04
N THR A 157 7.61 8.52 -12.01
CA THR A 157 8.03 9.91 -12.09
C THR A 157 7.92 10.45 -13.50
N GLU A 158 7.51 11.70 -13.65
CA GLU A 158 7.53 12.40 -14.93
C GLU A 158 8.97 12.55 -15.47
N LYS A 159 9.92 12.76 -14.54
CA LYS A 159 11.30 13.08 -14.91
C LYS A 159 12.12 11.87 -15.38
N ASN A 160 12.01 10.74 -14.68
CA ASN A 160 12.86 9.56 -14.92
C ASN A 160 12.08 8.30 -15.30
N GLY A 161 10.75 8.36 -15.38
CA GLY A 161 9.92 7.20 -15.68
C GLY A 161 9.83 6.24 -14.49
N LEU A 162 10.08 4.95 -14.73
CA LEU A 162 10.14 3.93 -13.68
C LEU A 162 11.47 4.03 -12.92
N ILE A 163 11.39 3.97 -11.61
CA ILE A 163 12.50 3.85 -10.67
C ILE A 163 12.62 2.39 -10.21
N MET A 164 11.49 1.80 -9.76
CA MET A 164 11.44 0.39 -9.38
C MET A 164 12.01 -0.50 -10.49
N HIS A 165 12.61 -1.62 -10.14
CA HIS A 165 13.20 -2.60 -11.06
C HIS A 165 14.36 -2.05 -11.92
N THR A 166 14.88 -0.87 -11.60
CA THR A 166 16.03 -0.26 -12.27
C THR A 166 17.19 -0.01 -11.30
N ASP A 167 18.35 0.38 -11.81
CA ASP A 167 19.50 0.80 -11.00
C ASP A 167 19.30 2.18 -10.34
N MET A 168 18.21 2.89 -10.69
CA MET A 168 17.78 4.12 -10.02
C MET A 168 17.02 3.87 -8.71
N ASP A 169 16.59 2.64 -8.44
CA ASP A 169 16.00 2.26 -7.15
C ASP A 169 17.08 2.15 -6.08
N ASP A 170 17.65 3.29 -5.78
CA ASP A 170 18.81 3.53 -4.93
C ASP A 170 18.60 4.79 -4.08
N LEU A 171 18.99 4.74 -2.80
CA LEU A 171 18.75 5.84 -1.87
C LEU A 171 19.48 7.11 -2.27
N ASP A 172 20.76 6.99 -2.65
CA ASP A 172 21.58 8.14 -3.03
C ASP A 172 21.01 8.80 -4.30
N PHE A 173 20.54 7.98 -5.26
CA PHE A 173 19.88 8.49 -6.46
C PHE A 173 18.61 9.26 -6.11
N ILE A 174 17.70 8.65 -5.31
CA ILE A 174 16.42 9.26 -4.96
C ILE A 174 16.62 10.55 -4.14
N GLU A 175 17.52 10.55 -3.16
CA GLU A 175 17.79 11.76 -2.35
C GLU A 175 18.41 12.91 -3.16
N ASN A 176 19.33 12.58 -4.08
CA ASN A 176 19.98 13.60 -4.92
C ASN A 176 19.02 14.16 -5.98
N GLU A 177 18.19 13.29 -6.57
CA GLU A 177 17.31 13.65 -7.69
C GLU A 177 16.02 14.33 -7.22
N TYR A 178 15.51 13.91 -6.07
CA TYR A 178 14.23 14.34 -5.49
C TYR A 178 14.39 14.82 -4.05
N SER A 179 15.08 15.93 -3.87
CA SER A 179 15.41 16.47 -2.54
C SER A 179 14.20 16.56 -1.59
N GLY A 180 14.31 15.94 -0.42
CA GLY A 180 13.28 15.92 0.61
C GLY A 180 12.15 14.91 0.38
N ARG A 181 12.12 14.20 -0.77
CA ARG A 181 11.07 13.22 -1.08
C ARG A 181 11.07 12.10 -0.07
N VAL A 182 12.23 11.50 0.22
CA VAL A 182 12.36 10.40 1.19
C VAL A 182 11.66 10.74 2.51
N GLN A 183 12.04 11.86 3.13
CA GLN A 183 11.45 12.28 4.40
C GLN A 183 9.95 12.55 4.29
N ASN A 184 9.53 13.30 3.28
CA ASN A 184 8.14 13.74 3.13
C ASN A 184 7.20 12.58 2.85
N THR A 185 7.59 11.68 1.97
CA THR A 185 6.75 10.55 1.55
C THR A 185 6.62 9.51 2.65
N LEU A 186 7.75 9.05 3.20
CA LEU A 186 7.72 8.06 4.28
C LEU A 186 6.99 8.58 5.52
N SER A 187 7.18 9.85 5.90
CA SER A 187 6.45 10.43 7.04
C SER A 187 4.95 10.57 6.77
N SER A 188 4.54 10.85 5.54
CA SER A 188 3.12 10.93 5.17
C SER A 188 2.44 9.57 5.32
N TYR A 189 3.01 8.53 4.73
CA TYR A 189 2.44 7.18 4.84
C TYR A 189 2.56 6.60 6.25
N SER A 190 3.65 6.86 6.97
CA SER A 190 3.77 6.46 8.37
C SER A 190 2.72 7.11 9.25
N THR A 191 2.42 8.40 9.02
CA THR A 191 1.38 9.13 9.76
C THR A 191 -0.01 8.59 9.42
N LEU A 192 -0.30 8.33 8.15
CA LEU A 192 -1.56 7.71 7.76
C LEU A 192 -1.73 6.34 8.41
N LEU A 193 -0.73 5.45 8.27
CA LEU A 193 -0.79 4.12 8.85
C LEU A 193 -1.04 4.16 10.35
N TYR A 194 -0.31 5.01 11.08
CA TYR A 194 -0.52 5.20 12.51
C TYR A 194 -1.95 5.60 12.87
N SER A 195 -2.55 6.51 12.10
CA SER A 195 -3.94 6.95 12.30
C SER A 195 -4.94 5.82 12.01
N LEU A 196 -4.74 5.06 10.91
CA LEU A 196 -5.61 3.93 10.57
C LEU A 196 -5.58 2.82 11.63
N LEU A 197 -4.41 2.55 12.22
CA LEU A 197 -4.26 1.50 13.22
C LEU A 197 -4.93 1.84 14.57
N GLN A 198 -5.31 3.09 14.78
CA GLN A 198 -6.04 3.54 15.98
C GLN A 198 -7.57 3.59 15.80
N GLU A 199 -8.04 3.39 14.57
CA GLU A 199 -9.46 3.35 14.28
C GLU A 199 -10.17 2.16 14.95
N ASN A 200 -11.43 2.36 15.34
CA ASN A 200 -12.19 1.43 16.16
C ASN A 200 -13.46 0.87 15.50
N ASN A 201 -13.69 1.17 14.24
CA ASN A 201 -14.92 0.79 13.54
C ASN A 201 -14.66 0.32 12.10
N TRP A 202 -13.67 -0.53 11.89
CA TRP A 202 -13.43 -1.19 10.61
C TRP A 202 -14.46 -2.28 10.29
N GLU A 203 -15.08 -2.85 11.32
CA GLU A 203 -16.19 -3.79 11.16
C GLU A 203 -17.46 -3.05 10.74
N GLN A 204 -18.19 -3.65 9.83
CA GLN A 204 -19.50 -3.19 9.37
C GLN A 204 -20.54 -4.26 9.57
#